data_98744f5df1766b5a3a6545749faab521
#
_entry.id   98744f5df1766b5a3a6545749faab521
#
_cell.length_a   1.000
_cell.length_b   1.000
_cell.length_c   1.000
_cell.angle_alpha   90.00
_cell.angle_beta   90.00
_cell.angle_gamma   90.00
#
_symmetry.space_group_name_H-M   'P 1'
#
loop_
_entity.id
_entity.type
_entity.pdbx_description
1 polymer ?
#
loop_
_entity_poly.entity_id
_entity_poly.type
_entity_poly.pdbx_seq_one_letter_code
_entity_poly.pdbx_strand_id
1 'polypeptide(L)'
;MRALLPYLALYKRHKWMLLLGVVLAIVTLLASIGLLTLSGWFLSASAVVGVAGIYSFNYMLPAAGVRGAAIIRTAGRYFERLVSHDATFRVLQHLRVFTFSKLLPLSPAGLARFRQGELLNRVLADVDTLDHLYLRVISPLVGALVVIVVVTCGLSLLDVTLALTLGGIMLATLLVMPPLFYRAGKPAGESMTQLRGQYRQQLTAWLQGQAELMVFNASDRYRAQMEKTELSWQDAQRRQAELTALSQAVMLLIGGIAVVAMLWLASDGVGGNSQPGALIALFVFCALAAFEALAPVTGAFQHLGQVIASARRISQITDQQPEVTFVEDEASPPAQVALTLQEVTFRYPQQPSPALENISLQIAAGEHIAILGRTGCGKSTLLQLLTRAWDPSQGEILLNNQPLSGLSEATLRQVMSVVPQRVHLFSATLRDNLLLAAPEADDAHLSATLEKVGLEKLLQDGGLNGWLGEGGRQLSGGELRRLAIARALLHDAPLMLLDEPTEGLDAATESQILHLLADVMRDKTVLMVTHRLRGLAGFNQIIVMDNGQIIEQGSHAELLAKQGRYFQFKQRL
;
A
#
# COMPACT_ATOMS: atom_id res chain seq x y z
N MET A 1 -8.47 0.67 18.29
CA MET A 1 -7.79 -0.54 18.84
C MET A 1 -8.10 -1.80 18.05
N ARG A 2 -9.38 -2.14 17.77
CA ARG A 2 -9.73 -3.37 16.99
C ARG A 2 -9.04 -3.45 15.62
N ALA A 3 -8.88 -2.32 14.94
CA ALA A 3 -8.21 -2.25 13.63
C ALA A 3 -6.70 -2.61 13.66
N LEU A 4 -6.07 -2.65 14.84
CA LEU A 4 -4.65 -3.00 14.98
C LEU A 4 -4.44 -4.50 15.22
N LEU A 5 -5.47 -5.25 15.63
CA LEU A 5 -5.37 -6.66 16.00
C LEU A 5 -4.79 -7.57 14.88
N PRO A 6 -5.23 -7.45 13.60
CA PRO A 6 -4.68 -8.26 12.52
C PRO A 6 -3.17 -8.03 12.32
N TYR A 7 -2.75 -6.78 12.45
CA TYR A 7 -1.35 -6.38 12.28
C TYR A 7 -0.49 -6.82 13.46
N LEU A 8 -1.01 -6.75 14.69
CA LEU A 8 -0.34 -7.28 15.88
C LEU A 8 -0.08 -8.79 15.78
N ALA A 9 -0.94 -9.52 15.09
CA ALA A 9 -0.71 -10.96 14.85
C ALA A 9 0.54 -11.21 13.98
N LEU A 10 0.87 -10.32 13.04
CA LEU A 10 2.08 -10.42 12.22
C LEU A 10 3.36 -10.18 13.02
N TYR A 11 3.29 -9.38 14.09
CA TYR A 11 4.41 -9.19 15.02
C TYR A 11 4.80 -10.47 15.76
N LYS A 12 3.86 -11.40 15.98
CA LYS A 12 4.13 -12.68 16.67
C LYS A 12 5.23 -13.52 15.98
N ARG A 13 5.38 -13.39 14.65
CA ARG A 13 6.40 -14.12 13.90
C ARG A 13 7.83 -13.72 14.30
N HIS A 14 8.03 -12.46 14.70
CA HIS A 14 9.33 -11.90 15.08
C HIS A 14 9.42 -11.58 16.59
N LYS A 15 8.56 -12.20 17.42
CA LYS A 15 8.40 -11.89 18.85
C LYS A 15 9.72 -11.92 19.64
N TRP A 16 10.62 -12.83 19.34
CA TRP A 16 11.89 -12.96 20.05
C TRP A 16 12.86 -11.82 19.77
N MET A 17 12.94 -11.35 18.50
CA MET A 17 13.76 -10.19 18.16
C MET A 17 13.19 -8.90 18.75
N LEU A 18 11.86 -8.74 18.69
CA LEU A 18 11.17 -7.60 19.28
C LEU A 18 11.35 -7.61 20.81
N LEU A 19 11.22 -8.77 21.47
CA LEU A 19 11.47 -8.91 22.89
C LEU A 19 12.91 -8.56 23.25
N LEU A 20 13.88 -9.05 22.48
CA LEU A 20 15.30 -8.71 22.67
C LEU A 20 15.53 -7.19 22.54
N GLY A 21 14.92 -6.54 21.57
CA GLY A 21 14.96 -5.07 21.42
C GLY A 21 14.42 -4.34 22.64
N VAL A 22 13.28 -4.79 23.20
CA VAL A 22 12.70 -4.23 24.44
C VAL A 22 13.62 -4.46 25.63
N VAL A 23 14.18 -5.67 25.79
CA VAL A 23 15.12 -5.97 26.88
C VAL A 23 16.36 -5.08 26.81
N LEU A 24 16.94 -4.92 25.61
CA LEU A 24 18.08 -4.03 25.41
C LEU A 24 17.73 -2.56 25.70
N ALA A 25 16.53 -2.10 25.33
CA ALA A 25 16.04 -0.77 25.67
C ALA A 25 15.94 -0.58 27.20
N ILE A 26 15.37 -1.56 27.92
CA ILE A 26 15.28 -1.53 29.38
C ILE A 26 16.66 -1.51 30.01
N VAL A 27 17.58 -2.37 29.59
CA VAL A 27 18.96 -2.39 30.09
C VAL A 27 19.65 -1.05 29.85
N THR A 28 19.48 -0.45 28.69
CA THR A 28 20.03 0.87 28.35
C THR A 28 19.47 1.97 29.25
N LEU A 29 18.15 1.99 29.49
CA LEU A 29 17.49 2.94 30.36
C LEU A 29 17.97 2.80 31.82
N LEU A 30 18.00 1.57 32.34
CA LEU A 30 18.48 1.29 33.70
C LEU A 30 19.95 1.66 33.87
N ALA A 31 20.80 1.38 32.87
CA ALA A 31 22.19 1.78 32.87
C ALA A 31 22.34 3.33 32.85
N SER A 32 21.48 4.05 32.12
CA SER A 32 21.46 5.52 32.11
C SER A 32 21.05 6.10 33.47
N ILE A 33 20.01 5.54 34.09
CA ILE A 33 19.54 5.92 35.43
C ILE A 33 20.61 5.61 36.47
N GLY A 34 21.14 4.39 36.44
CA GLY A 34 22.19 3.93 37.36
C GLY A 34 23.47 4.77 37.25
N LEU A 35 23.85 5.15 36.01
CA LEU A 35 25.01 6.01 35.77
C LEU A 35 24.85 7.37 36.47
N LEU A 36 23.72 8.05 36.28
CA LEU A 36 23.50 9.36 36.85
C LEU A 36 23.31 9.30 38.38
N THR A 37 22.54 8.34 38.85
CA THR A 37 22.28 8.07 40.28
C THR A 37 23.57 7.76 41.04
N LEU A 38 24.37 6.82 40.52
CA LEU A 38 25.63 6.39 41.14
C LEU A 38 26.68 7.52 41.07
N SER A 39 26.77 8.25 39.97
CA SER A 39 27.69 9.38 39.82
C SER A 39 27.36 10.50 40.81
N GLY A 40 26.06 10.86 40.92
CA GLY A 40 25.61 11.89 41.87
C GLY A 40 25.91 11.50 43.31
N TRP A 41 25.57 10.27 43.71
CA TRP A 41 25.92 9.74 45.02
C TRP A 41 27.44 9.70 45.27
N PHE A 42 28.23 9.20 44.32
CA PHE A 42 29.67 9.08 44.44
C PHE A 42 30.38 10.43 44.61
N LEU A 43 30.02 11.42 43.83
CA LEU A 43 30.58 12.76 43.92
C LEU A 43 30.26 13.39 45.31
N SER A 44 28.99 13.30 45.74
CA SER A 44 28.56 13.81 47.03
C SER A 44 29.20 13.06 48.19
N ALA A 45 29.30 11.73 48.11
CA ALA A 45 29.97 10.92 49.14
C ALA A 45 31.46 11.27 49.24
N SER A 46 32.15 11.46 48.10
CA SER A 46 33.54 11.85 48.06
C SER A 46 33.77 13.22 48.69
N ALA A 47 32.85 14.18 48.49
CA ALA A 47 32.92 15.48 49.10
C ALA A 47 32.73 15.42 50.63
N VAL A 48 31.73 14.67 51.10
CA VAL A 48 31.47 14.49 52.54
C VAL A 48 32.68 13.82 53.24
N VAL A 49 33.22 12.76 52.64
CA VAL A 49 34.38 12.05 53.16
C VAL A 49 35.63 12.93 53.16
N GLY A 50 35.83 13.73 52.11
CA GLY A 50 36.95 14.67 52.06
C GLY A 50 36.91 15.72 53.18
N VAL A 51 35.73 16.28 53.45
CA VAL A 51 35.53 17.25 54.54
C VAL A 51 35.72 16.55 55.92
N ALA A 52 35.26 15.31 56.06
CA ALA A 52 35.37 14.52 57.29
C ALA A 52 36.75 13.92 57.52
N GLY A 53 37.68 13.99 56.58
CA GLY A 53 39.02 13.45 56.70
C GLY A 53 39.09 11.88 56.80
N ILE A 54 38.11 11.18 56.25
CA ILE A 54 38.01 9.72 56.33
C ILE A 54 38.80 9.11 55.17
N TYR A 55 40.02 8.61 55.46
CA TYR A 55 40.92 8.03 54.44
C TYR A 55 40.57 6.55 54.04
N SER A 56 39.61 5.91 54.70
CA SER A 56 39.20 4.53 54.43
C SER A 56 38.10 4.36 53.38
N PHE A 57 37.69 5.45 52.73
CA PHE A 57 36.64 5.43 51.72
C PHE A 57 37.11 4.70 50.47
N ASN A 58 36.41 3.61 50.11
CA ASN A 58 36.70 2.88 48.88
C ASN A 58 36.08 3.57 47.65
N TYR A 59 36.89 4.38 46.98
CA TYR A 59 36.48 5.09 45.76
C TYR A 59 36.55 4.21 44.49
N MET A 60 37.27 3.10 44.54
CA MET A 60 37.49 2.25 43.36
C MET A 60 36.23 1.51 42.91
N LEU A 61 35.46 1.00 43.87
CA LEU A 61 34.24 0.26 43.58
C LEU A 61 33.14 1.13 42.94
N PRO A 62 32.79 2.30 43.48
CA PRO A 62 31.84 3.19 42.80
C PRO A 62 32.33 3.71 41.44
N ALA A 63 33.62 4.04 41.31
CA ALA A 63 34.21 4.45 40.06
C ALA A 63 34.13 3.34 38.97
N ALA A 64 34.35 2.10 39.36
CA ALA A 64 34.18 0.95 38.47
C ALA A 64 32.70 0.78 38.07
N GLY A 65 31.76 0.97 39.01
CA GLY A 65 30.31 0.97 38.73
C GLY A 65 29.88 2.04 37.74
N VAL A 66 30.38 3.26 37.91
CA VAL A 66 30.10 4.38 36.95
C VAL A 66 30.65 4.06 35.56
N ARG A 67 31.88 3.55 35.45
CA ARG A 67 32.46 3.12 34.17
C ARG A 67 31.67 1.98 33.53
N GLY A 68 31.31 0.95 34.33
CA GLY A 68 30.49 -0.16 33.87
C GLY A 68 29.14 0.30 33.34
N ALA A 69 28.43 1.17 34.06
CA ALA A 69 27.15 1.73 33.62
C ALA A 69 27.28 2.54 32.34
N ALA A 70 28.35 3.33 32.18
CA ALA A 70 28.63 4.10 30.96
C ALA A 70 28.86 3.17 29.74
N ILE A 71 29.63 2.10 29.92
CA ILE A 71 29.87 1.11 28.86
C ILE A 71 28.57 0.41 28.50
N ILE A 72 27.81 -0.09 29.48
CA ILE A 72 26.53 -0.79 29.25
C ILE A 72 25.54 0.13 28.57
N ARG A 73 25.44 1.39 28.97
CA ARG A 73 24.56 2.38 28.33
C ARG A 73 24.92 2.56 26.85
N THR A 74 26.19 2.72 26.54
CA THR A 74 26.66 3.01 25.18
C THR A 74 26.50 1.77 24.28
N ALA A 75 26.97 0.62 24.74
CA ALA A 75 26.85 -0.64 24.02
C ALA A 75 25.37 -1.07 23.89
N GLY A 76 24.61 -0.98 24.99
CA GLY A 76 23.18 -1.29 25.00
C GLY A 76 22.38 -0.44 24.01
N ARG A 77 22.65 0.86 23.94
CA ARG A 77 22.00 1.75 22.96
C ARG A 77 22.33 1.38 21.52
N TYR A 78 23.57 1.01 21.25
CA TYR A 78 23.98 0.58 19.94
C TYR A 78 23.25 -0.71 19.51
N PHE A 79 23.30 -1.74 20.36
CA PHE A 79 22.64 -3.03 20.07
C PHE A 79 21.11 -2.92 20.07
N GLU A 80 20.54 -2.12 20.96
CA GLU A 80 19.09 -1.83 20.97
C GLU A 80 18.63 -1.25 19.62
N ARG A 81 19.33 -0.23 19.12
CA ARG A 81 19.01 0.35 17.81
C ARG A 81 19.14 -0.69 16.69
N LEU A 82 20.23 -1.42 16.67
CA LEU A 82 20.48 -2.42 15.63
C LEU A 82 19.37 -3.49 15.61
N VAL A 83 19.07 -4.09 16.78
CA VAL A 83 18.08 -5.17 16.89
C VAL A 83 16.66 -4.66 16.66
N SER A 84 16.30 -3.53 17.26
CA SER A 84 14.96 -2.95 17.12
C SER A 84 14.67 -2.54 15.67
N HIS A 85 15.62 -1.92 14.97
CA HIS A 85 15.44 -1.56 13.57
C HIS A 85 15.41 -2.78 12.64
N ASP A 86 16.29 -3.76 12.83
CA ASP A 86 16.23 -5.00 12.03
C ASP A 86 14.89 -5.73 12.24
N ALA A 87 14.42 -5.83 13.49
CA ALA A 87 13.14 -6.45 13.79
C ALA A 87 11.97 -5.70 13.12
N THR A 88 11.97 -4.38 13.18
CA THR A 88 10.90 -3.57 12.57
C THR A 88 10.93 -3.61 11.05
N PHE A 89 12.10 -3.61 10.42
CA PHE A 89 12.20 -3.77 8.96
C PHE A 89 11.68 -5.13 8.49
N ARG A 90 11.94 -6.19 9.23
CA ARG A 90 11.38 -7.53 8.93
C ARG A 90 9.87 -7.57 9.07
N VAL A 91 9.32 -6.92 10.10
CA VAL A 91 7.86 -6.77 10.27
C VAL A 91 7.28 -5.95 9.12
N LEU A 92 7.92 -4.84 8.75
CA LEU A 92 7.50 -3.98 7.65
C LEU A 92 7.51 -4.72 6.31
N GLN A 93 8.54 -5.52 6.05
CA GLN A 93 8.60 -6.40 4.88
C GLN A 93 7.38 -7.34 4.83
N HIS A 94 7.07 -8.01 5.95
CA HIS A 94 5.91 -8.91 6.03
C HIS A 94 4.58 -8.17 5.86
N LEU A 95 4.44 -6.98 6.44
CA LEU A 95 3.25 -6.13 6.28
C LEU A 95 3.05 -5.72 4.82
N ARG A 96 4.11 -5.34 4.12
CA ARG A 96 4.04 -4.99 2.69
C ARG A 96 3.66 -6.20 1.85
N VAL A 97 4.32 -7.34 2.06
CA VAL A 97 4.00 -8.59 1.35
C VAL A 97 2.55 -9.01 1.64
N PHE A 98 2.12 -8.97 2.90
CA PHE A 98 0.73 -9.27 3.28
C PHE A 98 -0.28 -8.33 2.60
N THR A 99 -0.03 -7.02 2.65
CA THR A 99 -0.93 -6.04 2.02
C THR A 99 -0.99 -6.25 0.51
N PHE A 100 0.16 -6.49 -0.12
CA PHE A 100 0.24 -6.73 -1.55
C PHE A 100 -0.42 -8.05 -1.95
N SER A 101 -0.23 -9.13 -1.19
CA SER A 101 -0.89 -10.43 -1.44
C SER A 101 -2.42 -10.36 -1.35
N LYS A 102 -2.95 -9.39 -0.57
CA LYS A 102 -4.39 -9.13 -0.50
C LYS A 102 -4.91 -8.27 -1.65
N LEU A 103 -4.03 -7.48 -2.29
CA LEU A 103 -4.36 -6.69 -3.48
C LEU A 103 -4.38 -7.54 -4.77
N LEU A 104 -3.48 -8.52 -4.89
CA LEU A 104 -3.33 -9.33 -6.09
C LEU A 104 -4.63 -10.03 -6.54
N PRO A 105 -5.43 -10.63 -5.64
CA PRO A 105 -6.67 -11.29 -6.03
C PRO A 105 -7.80 -10.32 -6.38
N LEU A 106 -7.65 -9.02 -6.07
CA LEU A 106 -8.68 -8.04 -6.42
C LEU A 106 -8.68 -7.84 -7.92
N SER A 107 -9.82 -8.08 -8.56
CA SER A 107 -9.99 -7.83 -9.98
C SER A 107 -9.74 -6.36 -10.32
N PRO A 108 -9.46 -6.01 -11.58
CA PRO A 108 -9.38 -4.61 -12.02
C PRO A 108 -10.59 -3.78 -11.59
N ALA A 109 -11.74 -4.41 -11.50
CA ALA A 109 -12.98 -3.82 -11.03
C ALA A 109 -12.96 -3.48 -9.53
N GLY A 110 -12.43 -4.33 -8.68
CA GLY A 110 -12.23 -4.06 -7.25
C GLY A 110 -11.22 -2.94 -7.01
N LEU A 111 -10.17 -2.88 -7.82
CA LEU A 111 -9.15 -1.82 -7.77
C LEU A 111 -9.64 -0.49 -8.32
N ALA A 112 -10.55 -0.47 -9.29
CA ALA A 112 -11.12 0.75 -9.88
C ALA A 112 -11.90 1.62 -8.86
N ARG A 113 -12.28 1.07 -7.71
CA ARG A 113 -12.88 1.82 -6.59
C ARG A 113 -11.91 2.79 -5.94
N PHE A 114 -10.59 2.56 -6.10
CA PHE A 114 -9.54 3.40 -5.54
C PHE A 114 -8.85 4.20 -6.64
N ARG A 115 -8.45 5.41 -6.31
CA ARG A 115 -7.56 6.18 -7.19
C ARG A 115 -6.15 5.59 -7.12
N GLN A 116 -5.44 5.51 -8.24
CA GLN A 116 -4.10 4.92 -8.31
C GLN A 116 -3.12 5.52 -7.28
N GLY A 117 -3.11 6.85 -7.14
CA GLY A 117 -2.28 7.53 -6.14
C GLY A 117 -2.67 7.22 -4.70
N GLU A 118 -3.94 6.90 -4.44
CA GLU A 118 -4.42 6.49 -3.12
C GLU A 118 -3.95 5.08 -2.76
N LEU A 119 -4.05 4.13 -3.68
CA LEU A 119 -3.55 2.76 -3.48
C LEU A 119 -2.06 2.75 -3.18
N LEU A 120 -1.27 3.49 -3.98
CA LEU A 120 0.16 3.59 -3.77
C LEU A 120 0.50 4.18 -2.38
N ASN A 121 -0.22 5.23 -1.97
CA ASN A 121 -0.03 5.84 -0.65
C ASN A 121 -0.39 4.88 0.48
N ARG A 122 -1.43 4.05 0.33
CA ARG A 122 -1.84 3.07 1.34
C ARG A 122 -0.82 1.93 1.49
N VAL A 123 -0.30 1.42 0.37
CA VAL A 123 0.68 0.32 0.38
C VAL A 123 2.06 0.77 0.88
N LEU A 124 2.46 2.01 0.63
CA LEU A 124 3.75 2.55 1.05
C LEU A 124 3.63 3.31 2.38
N ALA A 125 3.06 4.50 2.36
CA ALA A 125 3.12 5.42 3.49
C ALA A 125 2.28 4.98 4.70
N ASP A 126 1.12 4.34 4.48
CA ASP A 126 0.29 3.87 5.59
C ASP A 126 0.88 2.62 6.24
N VAL A 127 1.49 1.72 5.47
CA VAL A 127 2.22 0.56 6.00
C VAL A 127 3.45 1.03 6.80
N ASP A 128 4.22 2.00 6.31
CA ASP A 128 5.35 2.57 7.04
C ASP A 128 4.94 3.22 8.37
N THR A 129 3.74 3.80 8.43
CA THR A 129 3.20 4.37 9.66
C THR A 129 2.96 3.30 10.75
N LEU A 130 2.68 2.05 10.37
CA LEU A 130 2.49 0.96 11.33
C LEU A 130 3.77 0.57 12.08
N ASP A 131 4.95 0.82 11.50
CA ASP A 131 6.24 0.62 12.16
C ASP A 131 6.36 1.43 13.47
N HIS A 132 5.76 2.64 13.49
CA HIS A 132 5.73 3.48 14.68
C HIS A 132 5.02 2.84 15.88
N LEU A 133 4.17 1.83 15.69
CA LEU A 133 3.47 1.17 16.78
C LEU A 133 4.44 0.49 17.73
N TYR A 134 5.41 -0.26 17.22
CA TYR A 134 6.39 -0.95 18.07
C TYR A 134 7.42 0.02 18.64
N LEU A 135 8.13 0.77 17.79
CA LEU A 135 9.26 1.60 18.21
C LEU A 135 8.85 2.78 19.08
N ARG A 136 7.70 3.39 18.80
CA ARG A 136 7.27 4.63 19.46
C ARG A 136 6.21 4.45 20.52
N VAL A 137 5.48 3.31 20.52
CA VAL A 137 4.39 3.09 21.49
C VAL A 137 4.70 1.92 22.40
N ILE A 138 4.89 0.70 21.87
CA ILE A 138 5.01 -0.52 22.66
C ILE A 138 6.32 -0.53 23.45
N SER A 139 7.45 -0.36 22.78
CA SER A 139 8.77 -0.43 23.44
C SER A 139 8.96 0.63 24.53
N PRO A 140 8.65 1.94 24.30
CA PRO A 140 8.75 2.94 25.35
C PRO A 140 7.80 2.70 26.53
N LEU A 141 6.56 2.24 26.27
CA LEU A 141 5.57 1.97 27.33
C LEU A 141 6.02 0.83 28.24
N VAL A 142 6.44 -0.30 27.64
CA VAL A 142 6.94 -1.46 28.41
C VAL A 142 8.22 -1.07 29.13
N GLY A 143 9.13 -0.35 28.47
CA GLY A 143 10.36 0.14 29.07
C GLY A 143 10.11 1.04 30.29
N ALA A 144 9.20 2.01 30.17
CA ALA A 144 8.83 2.89 31.28
C ALA A 144 8.23 2.12 32.45
N LEU A 145 7.31 1.18 32.18
CA LEU A 145 6.67 0.39 33.24
C LEU A 145 7.71 -0.44 34.03
N VAL A 146 8.60 -1.13 33.30
CA VAL A 146 9.67 -1.92 33.95
C VAL A 146 10.63 -1.03 34.72
N VAL A 147 11.02 0.13 34.18
CA VAL A 147 11.88 1.09 34.85
C VAL A 147 11.23 1.57 36.15
N ILE A 148 9.93 1.92 36.15
CA ILE A 148 9.21 2.33 37.36
C ILE A 148 9.30 1.22 38.43
N VAL A 149 9.03 -0.01 38.06
CA VAL A 149 9.08 -1.15 39.00
C VAL A 149 10.49 -1.34 39.55
N VAL A 150 11.50 -1.40 38.67
CA VAL A 150 12.90 -1.65 39.08
C VAL A 150 13.46 -0.52 39.93
N VAL A 151 13.21 0.73 39.56
CA VAL A 151 13.65 1.90 40.33
C VAL A 151 12.96 1.95 41.69
N THR A 152 11.65 1.73 41.75
CA THR A 152 10.91 1.70 43.03
C THR A 152 11.41 0.57 43.92
N CYS A 153 11.57 -0.65 43.42
CA CYS A 153 12.09 -1.76 44.16
C CYS A 153 13.55 -1.52 44.62
N GLY A 154 14.40 -0.98 43.74
CA GLY A 154 15.80 -0.68 44.10
C GLY A 154 15.91 0.38 45.18
N LEU A 155 15.17 1.48 45.09
CA LEU A 155 15.16 2.53 46.09
C LEU A 155 14.48 2.14 47.41
N SER A 156 13.53 1.17 47.39
CA SER A 156 12.86 0.67 48.59
C SER A 156 13.80 -0.04 49.55
N LEU A 157 14.95 -0.54 49.07
CA LEU A 157 15.99 -1.10 49.89
C LEU A 157 16.70 -0.07 50.80
N LEU A 158 16.62 1.23 50.40
CA LEU A 158 17.20 2.33 51.15
C LEU A 158 16.13 3.04 51.97
N ASP A 159 14.99 3.40 51.34
CA ASP A 159 13.85 4.03 52.00
C ASP A 159 12.56 3.74 51.24
N VAL A 160 11.62 3.08 51.91
CA VAL A 160 10.33 2.70 51.31
C VAL A 160 9.46 3.88 51.01
N THR A 161 9.42 4.90 51.84
CA THR A 161 8.57 6.08 51.72
C THR A 161 8.99 6.90 50.50
N LEU A 162 10.28 7.18 50.37
CA LEU A 162 10.86 7.90 49.25
C LEU A 162 10.69 7.13 47.96
N ALA A 163 10.93 5.83 47.99
CA ALA A 163 10.76 4.97 46.81
C ALA A 163 9.31 4.93 46.30
N LEU A 164 8.33 4.76 47.18
CA LEU A 164 6.92 4.77 46.84
C LEU A 164 6.44 6.13 46.36
N THR A 165 6.97 7.23 46.92
CA THR A 165 6.64 8.59 46.48
C THR A 165 7.13 8.83 45.05
N LEU A 166 8.38 8.54 44.75
CA LEU A 166 8.92 8.68 43.39
C LEU A 166 8.20 7.73 42.40
N GLY A 167 8.06 6.45 42.76
CA GLY A 167 7.35 5.47 41.94
C GLY A 167 5.89 5.85 41.73
N GLY A 168 5.21 6.37 42.74
CA GLY A 168 3.84 6.85 42.64
C GLY A 168 3.68 8.06 41.69
N ILE A 169 4.59 9.03 41.76
CA ILE A 169 4.60 10.17 40.82
C ILE A 169 4.85 9.71 39.40
N MET A 170 5.83 8.82 39.19
CA MET A 170 6.13 8.25 37.89
C MET A 170 4.94 7.44 37.32
N LEU A 171 4.33 6.59 38.13
CA LEU A 171 3.18 5.79 37.73
C LEU A 171 1.95 6.65 37.42
N ALA A 172 1.66 7.66 38.27
CA ALA A 172 0.58 8.61 38.00
C ALA A 172 0.82 9.38 36.72
N THR A 173 2.04 9.79 36.43
CA THR A 173 2.43 10.44 35.18
C THR A 173 2.21 9.50 34.00
N LEU A 174 2.64 8.24 34.10
CA LEU A 174 2.47 7.22 33.06
C LEU A 174 0.98 6.91 32.77
N LEU A 175 0.12 6.95 33.79
CA LEU A 175 -1.31 6.64 33.62
C LEU A 175 -2.14 7.85 33.16
N VAL A 176 -1.76 9.07 33.52
CA VAL A 176 -2.54 10.28 33.24
C VAL A 176 -2.12 10.94 31.92
N MET A 177 -0.81 11.11 31.70
CA MET A 177 -0.31 11.89 30.55
C MET A 177 -0.65 11.26 29.20
N PRO A 178 -0.43 9.94 28.95
CA PRO A 178 -0.72 9.35 27.66
C PRO A 178 -2.18 9.46 27.21
N PRO A 179 -3.20 9.10 28.02
CA PRO A 179 -4.58 9.23 27.59
C PRO A 179 -5.03 10.69 27.42
N LEU A 180 -4.49 11.61 28.21
CA LEU A 180 -4.78 13.04 28.09
C LEU A 180 -4.29 13.59 26.73
N PHE A 181 -3.02 13.38 26.40
CA PHE A 181 -2.43 13.85 25.15
C PHE A 181 -2.89 13.06 23.93
N TYR A 182 -3.26 11.80 24.08
CA TYR A 182 -3.93 11.03 23.02
C TYR A 182 -5.27 11.66 22.64
N ARG A 183 -6.12 11.98 23.64
CA ARG A 183 -7.43 12.60 23.38
C ARG A 183 -7.28 13.98 22.75
N ALA A 184 -6.34 14.79 23.20
CA ALA A 184 -6.07 16.11 22.66
C ALA A 184 -5.48 16.06 21.24
N GLY A 185 -4.58 15.11 20.97
CA GLY A 185 -3.87 14.99 19.69
C GLY A 185 -4.63 14.26 18.60
N LYS A 186 -5.63 13.43 18.96
CA LYS A 186 -6.38 12.60 17.99
C LYS A 186 -7.02 13.42 16.85
N PRO A 187 -7.76 14.52 17.09
CA PRO A 187 -8.36 15.30 16.00
C PRO A 187 -7.31 15.91 15.06
N ALA A 188 -6.21 16.43 15.61
CA ALA A 188 -5.13 17.00 14.82
C ALA A 188 -4.42 15.94 13.97
N GLY A 189 -4.17 14.76 14.52
CA GLY A 189 -3.55 13.64 13.80
C GLY A 189 -4.41 13.10 12.67
N GLU A 190 -5.72 12.94 12.88
CA GLU A 190 -6.67 12.52 11.85
C GLU A 190 -6.75 13.57 10.73
N SER A 191 -6.90 14.85 11.07
CA SER A 191 -6.94 15.95 10.10
C SER A 191 -5.64 16.05 9.29
N MET A 192 -4.49 15.96 9.94
CA MET A 192 -3.18 16.01 9.28
C MET A 192 -3.02 14.89 8.25
N THR A 193 -3.47 13.68 8.57
CA THR A 193 -3.38 12.53 7.67
C THR A 193 -4.31 12.69 6.47
N GLN A 194 -5.53 13.16 6.67
CA GLN A 194 -6.51 13.41 5.62
C GLN A 194 -6.06 14.54 4.68
N LEU A 195 -5.66 15.69 5.23
CA LEU A 195 -5.23 16.86 4.47
C LEU A 195 -3.96 16.58 3.65
N ARG A 196 -3.00 15.81 4.21
CA ARG A 196 -1.82 15.35 3.48
C ARG A 196 -2.20 14.50 2.27
N GLY A 197 -3.18 13.60 2.42
CA GLY A 197 -3.69 12.79 1.31
C GLY A 197 -4.36 13.66 0.23
N GLN A 198 -5.19 14.61 0.63
CA GLN A 198 -5.85 15.55 -0.28
C GLN A 198 -4.84 16.42 -1.04
N TYR A 199 -3.86 16.98 -0.34
CA TYR A 199 -2.81 17.80 -0.97
C TYR A 199 -2.02 17.00 -2.01
N ARG A 200 -1.62 15.77 -1.70
CA ARG A 200 -0.94 14.89 -2.67
C ARG A 200 -1.79 14.59 -3.89
N GLN A 201 -3.09 14.33 -3.71
CA GLN A 201 -4.01 14.11 -4.83
C GLN A 201 -4.12 15.35 -5.71
N GLN A 202 -4.26 16.54 -5.10
CA GLN A 202 -4.32 17.80 -5.84
C GLN A 202 -3.02 18.10 -6.57
N LEU A 203 -1.87 17.86 -5.93
CA LEU A 203 -0.55 18.04 -6.54
C LEU A 203 -0.36 17.09 -7.74
N THR A 204 -0.72 15.81 -7.59
CA THR A 204 -0.64 14.84 -8.69
C THR A 204 -1.55 15.27 -9.85
N ALA A 205 -2.79 15.66 -9.58
CA ALA A 205 -3.72 16.13 -10.59
C ALA A 205 -3.22 17.41 -11.28
N TRP A 206 -2.60 18.33 -10.53
CA TRP A 206 -2.01 19.54 -11.08
C TRP A 206 -0.83 19.23 -12.01
N LEU A 207 0.06 18.30 -11.62
CA LEU A 207 1.19 17.88 -12.45
C LEU A 207 0.74 17.19 -13.74
N GLN A 208 -0.26 16.31 -13.64
CA GLN A 208 -0.78 15.56 -14.80
C GLN A 208 -1.62 16.43 -15.73
N GLY A 209 -2.32 17.41 -15.20
CA GLY A 209 -3.23 18.29 -15.95
C GLY A 209 -2.64 19.65 -16.32
N GLN A 210 -1.32 19.84 -16.29
CA GLN A 210 -0.69 21.15 -16.57
C GLN A 210 -1.05 21.71 -17.94
N ALA A 211 -1.07 20.87 -18.97
CA ALA A 211 -1.39 21.29 -20.32
C ALA A 211 -2.82 21.86 -20.41
N GLU A 212 -3.80 21.15 -19.85
CA GLU A 212 -5.20 21.57 -19.81
C GLU A 212 -5.37 22.84 -18.96
N LEU A 213 -4.70 22.90 -17.80
CA LEU A 213 -4.77 24.08 -16.94
C LEU A 213 -4.20 25.33 -17.62
N MET A 214 -3.16 25.20 -18.44
CA MET A 214 -2.59 26.30 -19.23
C MET A 214 -3.55 26.71 -20.36
N VAL A 215 -4.06 25.75 -21.15
CA VAL A 215 -4.98 26.04 -22.25
C VAL A 215 -6.23 26.77 -21.77
N PHE A 216 -6.78 26.38 -20.62
CA PHE A 216 -7.98 27.01 -20.06
C PHE A 216 -7.69 28.19 -19.11
N ASN A 217 -6.43 28.64 -19.02
CA ASN A 217 -5.99 29.69 -18.08
C ASN A 217 -6.51 29.47 -16.65
N ALA A 218 -6.49 28.22 -16.20
CA ALA A 218 -7.03 27.78 -14.91
C ALA A 218 -5.96 27.48 -13.85
N SER A 219 -4.68 27.62 -14.19
CA SER A 219 -3.55 27.25 -13.33
C SER A 219 -3.57 28.01 -12.00
N ASP A 220 -3.78 29.32 -12.02
CA ASP A 220 -3.79 30.15 -10.80
C ASP A 220 -4.97 29.81 -9.88
N ARG A 221 -6.15 29.56 -10.46
CA ARG A 221 -7.33 29.14 -9.69
C ARG A 221 -7.12 27.79 -9.02
N TYR A 222 -6.53 26.84 -9.74
CA TYR A 222 -6.23 25.52 -9.19
C TYR A 222 -5.16 25.59 -8.10
N ARG A 223 -4.11 26.41 -8.32
CA ARG A 223 -3.05 26.68 -7.36
C ARG A 223 -3.61 27.28 -6.07
N ALA A 224 -4.49 28.29 -6.16
CA ALA A 224 -5.14 28.88 -4.99
C ALA A 224 -5.96 27.86 -4.17
N GLN A 225 -6.63 26.92 -4.83
CA GLN A 225 -7.34 25.84 -4.17
C GLN A 225 -6.37 24.88 -3.44
N MET A 226 -5.26 24.53 -4.09
CA MET A 226 -4.21 23.68 -3.51
C MET A 226 -3.54 24.36 -2.30
N GLU A 227 -3.24 25.65 -2.41
CA GLU A 227 -2.67 26.49 -1.32
C GLU A 227 -3.60 26.54 -0.11
N LYS A 228 -4.91 26.64 -0.31
CA LYS A 228 -5.88 26.56 0.79
C LYS A 228 -5.81 25.21 1.54
N THR A 229 -5.66 24.11 0.81
CA THR A 229 -5.49 22.78 1.42
C THR A 229 -4.16 22.69 2.16
N GLU A 230 -3.09 23.25 1.60
CA GLU A 230 -1.76 23.32 2.20
C GLU A 230 -1.76 24.09 3.50
N LEU A 231 -2.35 25.29 3.53
CA LEU A 231 -2.48 26.10 4.74
C LEU A 231 -3.25 25.34 5.84
N SER A 232 -4.35 24.67 5.48
CA SER A 232 -5.11 23.85 6.43
C SER A 232 -4.27 22.68 6.98
N TRP A 233 -3.42 22.08 6.14
CA TRP A 233 -2.51 21.03 6.55
C TRP A 233 -1.40 21.57 7.46
N GLN A 234 -0.81 22.73 7.13
CA GLN A 234 0.18 23.41 7.98
C GLN A 234 -0.41 23.77 9.36
N ASP A 235 -1.65 24.25 9.41
CA ASP A 235 -2.34 24.52 10.67
C ASP A 235 -2.52 23.25 11.51
N ALA A 236 -2.87 22.13 10.89
CA ALA A 236 -2.96 20.84 11.60
C ALA A 236 -1.59 20.39 12.12
N GLN A 237 -0.53 20.57 11.34
CA GLN A 237 0.85 20.28 11.76
C GLN A 237 1.28 21.17 12.94
N ARG A 238 0.96 22.47 12.86
CA ARG A 238 1.26 23.42 13.93
C ARG A 238 0.59 23.03 15.24
N ARG A 239 -0.72 22.70 15.20
CA ARG A 239 -1.45 22.22 16.40
C ARG A 239 -0.82 20.94 16.97
N GLN A 240 -0.40 20.02 16.12
CA GLN A 240 0.29 18.81 16.57
C GLN A 240 1.64 19.13 17.23
N ALA A 241 2.41 20.06 16.65
CA ALA A 241 3.69 20.50 17.21
C ALA A 241 3.51 21.23 18.55
N GLU A 242 2.49 22.09 18.67
CA GLU A 242 2.14 22.80 19.90
C GLU A 242 1.77 21.82 21.03
N LEU A 243 0.95 20.78 20.73
CA LEU A 243 0.63 19.72 21.69
C LEU A 243 1.86 18.92 22.09
N THR A 244 2.77 18.66 21.16
CA THR A 244 4.04 17.97 21.45
C THR A 244 4.90 18.82 22.38
N ALA A 245 5.06 20.10 22.08
CA ALA A 245 5.82 21.02 22.92
C ALA A 245 5.20 21.15 24.32
N LEU A 246 3.86 21.26 24.40
CA LEU A 246 3.15 21.33 25.68
C LEU A 246 3.35 20.04 26.49
N SER A 247 3.28 18.85 25.85
CA SER A 247 3.49 17.58 26.53
C SER A 247 4.90 17.47 27.12
N GLN A 248 5.91 17.91 26.36
CA GLN A 248 7.30 17.94 26.83
C GLN A 248 7.50 18.96 27.98
N ALA A 249 6.90 20.15 27.87
CA ALA A 249 6.98 21.16 28.94
C ALA A 249 6.33 20.67 30.24
N VAL A 250 5.16 20.02 30.16
CA VAL A 250 4.49 19.43 31.33
C VAL A 250 5.32 18.31 31.94
N MET A 251 5.91 17.43 31.10
CA MET A 251 6.81 16.38 31.59
C MET A 251 8.04 16.94 32.32
N LEU A 252 8.66 17.99 31.77
CA LEU A 252 9.79 18.65 32.40
C LEU A 252 9.38 19.29 33.72
N LEU A 253 8.21 19.91 33.78
CA LEU A 253 7.67 20.52 35.02
C LEU A 253 7.42 19.44 36.08
N ILE A 254 6.75 18.33 35.73
CA ILE A 254 6.50 17.21 36.66
C ILE A 254 7.82 16.62 37.17
N GLY A 255 8.78 16.41 36.25
CA GLY A 255 10.12 15.93 36.59
C GLY A 255 10.84 16.88 37.53
N GLY A 256 10.78 18.20 37.30
CA GLY A 256 11.34 19.20 38.20
C GLY A 256 10.68 19.22 39.58
N ILE A 257 9.35 19.10 39.62
CA ILE A 257 8.60 18.98 40.89
C ILE A 257 9.02 17.70 41.66
N ALA A 258 9.15 16.58 40.94
CA ALA A 258 9.58 15.32 41.55
C ALA A 258 11.01 15.42 42.12
N VAL A 259 11.92 16.07 41.42
CA VAL A 259 13.29 16.32 41.89
C VAL A 259 13.28 17.19 43.17
N VAL A 260 12.52 18.27 43.20
CA VAL A 260 12.38 19.14 44.40
C VAL A 260 11.72 18.39 45.55
N ALA A 261 10.69 17.61 45.28
CA ALA A 261 10.02 16.78 46.29
C ALA A 261 10.98 15.73 46.87
N MET A 262 11.80 15.06 46.06
CA MET A 262 12.80 14.11 46.51
C MET A 262 13.89 14.81 47.33
N LEU A 263 14.33 15.99 46.94
CA LEU A 263 15.28 16.78 47.70
C LEU A 263 14.72 17.14 49.08
N TRP A 264 13.49 17.65 49.13
CA TRP A 264 12.84 18.04 50.37
C TRP A 264 12.61 16.87 51.32
N LEU A 265 12.00 15.81 50.82
CA LEU A 265 11.72 14.62 51.65
C LEU A 265 12.99 13.91 52.09
N ALA A 266 14.02 13.80 51.24
CA ALA A 266 15.29 13.17 51.61
C ALA A 266 16.10 14.03 52.60
N SER A 267 15.87 15.34 52.67
CA SER A 267 16.53 16.21 53.67
C SER A 267 16.05 15.96 55.10
N ASP A 268 14.80 15.46 55.27
CA ASP A 268 14.26 15.11 56.60
C ASP A 268 14.79 13.76 57.11
N GLY A 269 15.44 12.99 56.28
CA GLY A 269 16.06 11.72 56.61
C GLY A 269 15.87 10.64 55.53
N VAL A 270 16.74 9.64 55.54
CA VAL A 270 16.66 8.49 54.63
C VAL A 270 16.90 7.19 55.45
N GLY A 271 15.95 6.24 55.36
CA GLY A 271 16.07 4.95 56.03
C GLY A 271 16.21 5.04 57.55
N GLY A 272 15.61 6.03 58.18
CA GLY A 272 15.70 6.29 59.61
C GLY A 272 16.96 7.06 60.07
N ASN A 273 17.83 7.45 59.15
CA ASN A 273 18.99 8.28 59.39
C ASN A 273 18.65 9.75 59.20
N SER A 274 18.72 10.56 60.25
CA SER A 274 18.47 12.01 60.26
C SER A 274 19.59 12.83 59.59
N GLN A 275 20.73 12.22 59.29
CA GLN A 275 21.84 12.86 58.54
C GLN A 275 22.21 12.02 57.30
N PRO A 276 21.35 12.04 56.26
CA PRO A 276 21.47 11.18 55.12
C PRO A 276 22.67 11.48 54.22
N GLY A 277 23.28 12.66 54.31
CA GLY A 277 24.50 13.02 53.60
C GLY A 277 24.38 12.82 52.09
N ALA A 278 25.24 12.01 51.52
CA ALA A 278 25.30 11.75 50.08
C ALA A 278 24.07 10.99 49.52
N LEU A 279 23.24 10.36 50.38
CA LEU A 279 22.02 9.67 49.92
C LEU A 279 20.98 10.65 49.35
N ILE A 280 20.98 11.92 49.79
CA ILE A 280 20.12 12.96 49.19
C ILE A 280 20.39 13.08 47.68
N ALA A 281 21.68 13.17 47.34
CA ALA A 281 22.06 13.25 45.91
C ALA A 281 21.65 11.99 45.14
N LEU A 282 21.71 10.78 45.72
CA LEU A 282 21.26 9.56 45.11
C LEU A 282 19.78 9.66 44.70
N PHE A 283 18.89 10.05 45.58
CA PHE A 283 17.45 10.16 45.30
C PHE A 283 17.14 11.29 44.31
N VAL A 284 17.81 12.43 44.39
CA VAL A 284 17.63 13.59 43.50
C VAL A 284 18.06 13.22 42.05
N PHE A 285 19.25 12.67 41.87
CA PHE A 285 19.74 12.29 40.58
C PHE A 285 19.01 11.07 39.97
N CYS A 286 18.52 10.16 40.84
CA CYS A 286 17.66 9.07 40.42
C CYS A 286 16.33 9.62 39.87
N ALA A 287 15.68 10.55 40.58
CA ALA A 287 14.45 11.18 40.11
C ALA A 287 14.64 11.89 38.76
N LEU A 288 15.71 12.66 38.61
CA LEU A 288 16.05 13.36 37.38
C LEU A 288 16.21 12.39 36.20
N ALA A 289 17.00 11.33 36.39
CA ALA A 289 17.25 10.32 35.33
C ALA A 289 16.02 9.47 35.02
N ALA A 290 15.21 9.13 36.02
CA ALA A 290 14.02 8.29 35.83
C ALA A 290 12.94 9.02 35.01
N PHE A 291 12.76 10.32 35.17
CA PHE A 291 11.83 11.11 34.37
C PHE A 291 12.29 11.26 32.91
N GLU A 292 13.59 11.26 32.62
CA GLU A 292 14.10 11.23 31.26
C GLU A 292 13.66 9.95 30.52
N ALA A 293 13.57 8.81 31.23
CA ALA A 293 13.07 7.55 30.67
C ALA A 293 11.56 7.57 30.33
N LEU A 294 10.77 8.44 30.97
CA LEU A 294 9.33 8.61 30.69
C LEU A 294 9.05 9.54 29.51
N ALA A 295 9.97 10.41 29.12
CA ALA A 295 9.77 11.41 28.08
C ALA A 295 9.31 10.83 26.73
N PRO A 296 9.83 9.70 26.22
CA PRO A 296 9.38 9.11 24.96
C PRO A 296 7.91 8.66 24.97
N VAL A 297 7.38 8.29 26.14
CA VAL A 297 6.01 7.75 26.26
C VAL A 297 4.94 8.77 25.92
N THR A 298 5.13 10.03 26.28
CA THR A 298 4.15 11.10 25.99
C THR A 298 4.04 11.38 24.50
N GLY A 299 5.17 11.41 23.77
CA GLY A 299 5.20 11.54 22.31
C GLY A 299 4.60 10.33 21.57
N ALA A 300 4.74 9.15 22.12
CA ALA A 300 4.23 7.91 21.56
C ALA A 300 2.72 7.94 21.32
N PHE A 301 1.96 8.39 22.30
CA PHE A 301 0.49 8.38 22.25
C PHE A 301 -0.09 9.44 21.33
N GLN A 302 0.67 10.50 21.02
CA GLN A 302 0.25 11.52 20.04
C GLN A 302 0.23 10.96 18.62
N HIS A 303 1.17 10.07 18.27
CA HIS A 303 1.23 9.41 16.98
C HIS A 303 0.26 8.22 16.85
N LEU A 304 -0.26 7.71 17.96
CA LEU A 304 -1.17 6.56 17.97
C LEU A 304 -2.43 6.80 17.11
N GLY A 305 -2.94 8.04 17.09
CA GLY A 305 -4.05 8.40 16.20
C GLY A 305 -3.74 8.20 14.73
N GLN A 306 -2.54 8.56 14.28
CA GLN A 306 -2.08 8.35 12.91
C GLN A 306 -1.95 6.86 12.58
N VAL A 307 -1.37 6.08 13.50
CA VAL A 307 -1.21 4.62 13.35
C VAL A 307 -2.57 3.94 13.21
N ILE A 308 -3.55 4.30 14.04
CA ILE A 308 -4.92 3.76 13.96
C ILE A 308 -5.60 4.16 12.64
N ALA A 309 -5.44 5.41 12.21
CA ALA A 309 -6.02 5.87 10.94
C ALA A 309 -5.42 5.14 9.74
N SER A 310 -4.09 4.96 9.72
CA SER A 310 -3.40 4.18 8.68
C SER A 310 -3.81 2.72 8.69
N ALA A 311 -3.91 2.08 9.87
CA ALA A 311 -4.39 0.71 10.00
C ALA A 311 -5.81 0.54 9.43
N ARG A 312 -6.72 1.46 9.72
CA ARG A 312 -8.09 1.43 9.17
C ARG A 312 -8.12 1.52 7.65
N ARG A 313 -7.27 2.39 7.06
CA ARG A 313 -7.19 2.52 5.60
C ARG A 313 -6.62 1.27 4.93
N ILE A 314 -5.63 0.63 5.55
CA ILE A 314 -5.10 -0.64 5.07
C ILE A 314 -6.16 -1.74 5.20
N SER A 315 -6.89 -1.81 6.34
CA SER A 315 -7.97 -2.77 6.54
C SER A 315 -9.09 -2.64 5.49
N GLN A 316 -9.39 -1.42 5.03
CA GLN A 316 -10.34 -1.21 3.93
C GLN A 316 -9.94 -1.92 2.63
N ILE A 317 -8.65 -2.19 2.42
CA ILE A 317 -8.16 -2.95 1.28
C ILE A 317 -8.10 -4.43 1.62
N THR A 318 -7.48 -4.77 2.76
CA THR A 318 -7.20 -6.18 3.12
C THR A 318 -8.45 -6.97 3.48
N ASP A 319 -9.51 -6.29 3.91
CA ASP A 319 -10.80 -6.90 4.26
C ASP A 319 -11.74 -7.02 3.05
N GLN A 320 -11.35 -6.47 1.88
CA GLN A 320 -12.12 -6.67 0.66
C GLN A 320 -12.04 -8.13 0.21
N GLN A 321 -13.19 -8.66 -0.12
CA GLN A 321 -13.26 -9.93 -0.82
C GLN A 321 -13.15 -9.68 -2.34
N PRO A 322 -12.44 -10.52 -3.08
CA PRO A 322 -12.46 -10.47 -4.53
C PRO A 322 -13.88 -10.58 -5.06
N GLU A 323 -14.23 -9.77 -6.05
CA GLU A 323 -15.54 -9.85 -6.72
C GLU A 323 -15.69 -11.17 -7.47
N VAL A 324 -14.57 -11.79 -7.85
CA VAL A 324 -14.50 -13.08 -8.55
C VAL A 324 -13.51 -13.97 -7.80
N THR A 325 -13.92 -15.21 -7.55
CA THR A 325 -13.06 -16.24 -6.95
C THR A 325 -12.87 -17.37 -7.93
N PHE A 326 -11.62 -17.74 -8.18
CA PHE A 326 -11.27 -18.86 -9.04
C PHE A 326 -11.13 -20.16 -8.25
N VAL A 327 -11.50 -21.29 -8.86
CA VAL A 327 -11.23 -22.61 -8.31
C VAL A 327 -9.78 -23.01 -8.59
N GLU A 328 -9.20 -23.80 -7.68
CA GLU A 328 -7.91 -24.44 -7.91
C GLU A 328 -8.16 -25.74 -8.69
N ASP A 329 -7.96 -25.71 -10.01
CA ASP A 329 -8.05 -26.89 -10.89
C ASP A 329 -6.87 -26.85 -11.86
N GLU A 330 -6.26 -27.99 -12.12
CA GLU A 330 -5.14 -28.18 -13.06
C GLU A 330 -5.61 -28.78 -14.40
N ALA A 331 -6.81 -28.45 -14.87
CA ALA A 331 -7.30 -28.92 -16.15
C ALA A 331 -6.42 -28.42 -17.30
N SER A 332 -6.06 -29.33 -18.22
CA SER A 332 -5.31 -28.93 -19.41
C SER A 332 -6.17 -28.04 -20.32
N PRO A 333 -5.62 -26.96 -20.87
CA PRO A 333 -6.36 -26.04 -21.73
C PRO A 333 -6.84 -26.76 -23.01
N PRO A 334 -8.10 -26.58 -23.44
CA PRO A 334 -8.60 -27.15 -24.67
C PRO A 334 -7.96 -26.48 -25.89
N ALA A 335 -7.68 -27.28 -26.93
CA ALA A 335 -7.10 -26.78 -28.19
C ALA A 335 -8.10 -25.96 -29.02
N GLN A 336 -9.39 -26.16 -28.84
CA GLN A 336 -10.47 -25.43 -29.51
C GLN A 336 -11.47 -24.94 -28.48
N VAL A 337 -12.01 -23.74 -28.70
CA VAL A 337 -12.89 -23.06 -27.75
C VAL A 337 -14.18 -22.64 -28.45
N ALA A 338 -15.30 -23.13 -27.91
CA ALA A 338 -16.62 -22.61 -28.19
C ALA A 338 -17.13 -21.82 -26.98
N LEU A 339 -17.85 -20.72 -27.20
CA LEU A 339 -18.45 -19.88 -26.17
C LEU A 339 -19.97 -19.90 -26.27
N THR A 340 -20.65 -20.02 -25.13
CA THR A 340 -22.10 -19.91 -25.05
C THR A 340 -22.47 -18.97 -23.90
N LEU A 341 -23.22 -17.94 -24.20
CA LEU A 341 -23.84 -17.05 -23.23
C LEU A 341 -25.32 -17.36 -23.15
N GLN A 342 -25.86 -17.60 -21.94
CA GLN A 342 -27.24 -17.97 -21.71
C GLN A 342 -27.90 -16.92 -20.81
N GLU A 343 -28.77 -16.10 -21.37
CA GLU A 343 -29.56 -15.08 -20.69
C GLU A 343 -28.74 -14.17 -19.75
N VAL A 344 -27.52 -13.81 -20.18
CA VAL A 344 -26.54 -13.05 -19.39
C VAL A 344 -27.03 -11.64 -19.13
N THR A 345 -27.22 -11.33 -17.86
CA THR A 345 -27.53 -9.97 -17.39
C THR A 345 -26.45 -9.53 -16.41
N PHE A 346 -25.99 -8.29 -16.53
CA PHE A 346 -24.98 -7.73 -15.63
C PHE A 346 -25.28 -6.29 -15.26
N ARG A 347 -25.08 -6.00 -13.97
CA ARG A 347 -25.24 -4.66 -13.40
C ARG A 347 -24.02 -4.32 -12.54
N TYR A 348 -23.43 -3.15 -12.79
CA TYR A 348 -22.37 -2.64 -11.92
C TYR A 348 -22.92 -2.26 -10.53
N PRO A 349 -22.17 -2.49 -9.44
CA PRO A 349 -22.67 -2.33 -8.06
C PRO A 349 -23.26 -0.96 -7.73
N GLN A 350 -22.87 0.09 -8.45
CA GLN A 350 -23.31 1.47 -8.19
C GLN A 350 -24.27 2.02 -9.26
N GLN A 351 -24.68 1.21 -10.22
CA GLN A 351 -25.56 1.64 -11.29
C GLN A 351 -26.98 1.08 -11.12
N PRO A 352 -28.02 1.91 -11.26
CA PRO A 352 -29.41 1.46 -11.12
C PRO A 352 -29.88 0.59 -12.31
N SER A 353 -29.35 0.83 -13.52
CA SER A 353 -29.71 0.09 -14.74
C SER A 353 -28.67 -1.00 -15.08
N PRO A 354 -29.09 -2.13 -15.66
CA PRO A 354 -28.17 -3.14 -16.15
C PRO A 354 -27.31 -2.58 -17.30
N ALA A 355 -26.05 -2.97 -17.32
CA ALA A 355 -25.13 -2.66 -18.43
C ALA A 355 -25.26 -3.66 -19.59
N LEU A 356 -25.68 -4.88 -19.27
CA LEU A 356 -26.10 -5.94 -20.20
C LEU A 356 -27.39 -6.56 -19.71
N GLU A 357 -28.32 -6.82 -20.61
CA GLU A 357 -29.64 -7.35 -20.29
C GLU A 357 -30.02 -8.47 -21.26
N ASN A 358 -30.16 -9.67 -20.70
CA ASN A 358 -30.61 -10.88 -21.38
C ASN A 358 -29.83 -11.20 -22.68
N ILE A 359 -28.49 -11.20 -22.59
CA ILE A 359 -27.63 -11.51 -23.71
C ILE A 359 -27.53 -13.03 -23.87
N SER A 360 -27.98 -13.53 -25.02
CA SER A 360 -27.83 -14.93 -25.43
C SER A 360 -27.06 -14.99 -26.75
N LEU A 361 -25.95 -15.74 -26.77
CA LEU A 361 -25.03 -15.80 -27.89
C LEU A 361 -24.33 -17.15 -27.90
N GLN A 362 -24.18 -17.75 -29.07
CA GLN A 362 -23.37 -18.96 -29.29
C GLN A 362 -22.29 -18.66 -30.32
N ILE A 363 -21.07 -19.06 -30.01
CA ILE A 363 -19.89 -18.92 -30.85
C ILE A 363 -19.27 -20.32 -31.00
N ALA A 364 -19.33 -20.88 -32.19
CA ALA A 364 -18.71 -22.17 -32.44
C ALA A 364 -17.17 -22.07 -32.48
N ALA A 365 -16.48 -23.18 -32.24
CA ALA A 365 -15.03 -23.25 -32.37
C ALA A 365 -14.58 -22.85 -33.78
N GLY A 366 -13.61 -21.94 -33.88
CA GLY A 366 -13.12 -21.38 -35.14
C GLY A 366 -14.04 -20.34 -35.81
N GLU A 367 -15.14 -19.93 -35.15
CA GLU A 367 -16.04 -18.93 -35.68
C GLU A 367 -15.52 -17.50 -35.34
N HIS A 368 -15.71 -16.57 -36.30
CA HIS A 368 -15.36 -15.17 -36.16
C HIS A 368 -16.63 -14.33 -36.00
N ILE A 369 -16.79 -13.69 -34.88
CA ILE A 369 -17.93 -12.84 -34.57
C ILE A 369 -17.48 -11.39 -34.34
N ALA A 370 -18.18 -10.46 -34.96
CA ALA A 370 -17.99 -9.03 -34.72
C ALA A 370 -19.17 -8.44 -33.95
N ILE A 371 -18.89 -7.68 -32.90
CA ILE A 371 -19.89 -6.93 -32.12
C ILE A 371 -19.79 -5.45 -32.44
N LEU A 372 -20.87 -4.92 -32.99
CA LEU A 372 -21.06 -3.53 -33.34
C LEU A 372 -21.99 -2.83 -32.38
N GLY A 373 -21.75 -1.56 -32.12
CA GLY A 373 -22.67 -0.74 -31.33
C GLY A 373 -22.06 0.61 -30.96
N ARG A 374 -22.89 1.53 -30.51
CA ARG A 374 -22.46 2.84 -30.03
C ARG A 374 -21.59 2.70 -28.78
N THR A 375 -20.79 3.75 -28.52
CA THR A 375 -20.05 3.86 -27.25
C THR A 375 -21.04 3.84 -26.08
N GLY A 376 -20.76 3.02 -25.06
CA GLY A 376 -21.62 2.87 -23.89
C GLY A 376 -22.74 1.83 -24.01
N CYS A 377 -22.90 1.10 -25.15
CA CYS A 377 -23.94 0.06 -25.28
C CYS A 377 -23.63 -1.27 -24.61
N GLY A 378 -22.51 -1.43 -23.87
CA GLY A 378 -22.20 -2.64 -23.12
C GLY A 378 -21.09 -3.54 -23.71
N LYS A 379 -20.48 -3.19 -24.85
CA LYS A 379 -19.45 -4.04 -25.52
C LYS A 379 -18.25 -4.37 -24.64
N SER A 380 -17.62 -3.36 -24.02
CA SER A 380 -16.49 -3.56 -23.14
C SER A 380 -16.88 -4.31 -21.85
N THR A 381 -18.12 -4.13 -21.38
CA THR A 381 -18.67 -4.90 -20.26
C THR A 381 -18.76 -6.38 -20.60
N LEU A 382 -19.17 -6.71 -21.83
CA LEU A 382 -19.22 -8.10 -22.28
C LEU A 382 -17.81 -8.73 -22.29
N LEU A 383 -16.79 -8.03 -22.80
CA LEU A 383 -15.41 -8.51 -22.76
C LEU A 383 -14.90 -8.68 -21.32
N GLN A 384 -15.30 -7.80 -20.40
CA GLN A 384 -14.95 -7.93 -18.96
C GLN A 384 -15.58 -9.18 -18.33
N LEU A 385 -16.80 -9.55 -18.71
CA LEU A 385 -17.42 -10.80 -18.27
C LEU A 385 -16.72 -12.03 -18.87
N LEU A 386 -16.38 -11.99 -20.16
CA LEU A 386 -15.66 -13.07 -20.81
C LEU A 386 -14.26 -13.28 -20.22
N THR A 387 -13.55 -12.20 -19.90
CA THR A 387 -12.25 -12.28 -19.20
C THR A 387 -12.38 -12.58 -17.71
N ARG A 388 -13.61 -12.73 -17.22
CA ARG A 388 -13.93 -12.96 -15.82
C ARG A 388 -13.33 -11.89 -14.87
N ALA A 389 -13.31 -10.64 -15.33
CA ALA A 389 -13.08 -9.49 -14.45
C ALA A 389 -14.27 -9.24 -13.52
N TRP A 390 -15.46 -9.69 -13.94
CA TRP A 390 -16.72 -9.75 -13.21
C TRP A 390 -17.45 -11.06 -13.52
N ASP A 391 -18.25 -11.55 -12.58
CA ASP A 391 -19.22 -12.61 -12.86
C ASP A 391 -20.59 -12.00 -13.23
N PRO A 392 -21.42 -12.66 -14.08
CA PRO A 392 -22.73 -12.15 -14.44
C PRO A 392 -23.66 -12.08 -13.22
N SER A 393 -24.57 -11.08 -13.22
CA SER A 393 -25.59 -10.97 -12.15
C SER A 393 -26.70 -12.04 -12.28
N GLN A 394 -27.01 -12.45 -13.53
CA GLN A 394 -27.96 -13.52 -13.87
C GLN A 394 -27.50 -14.18 -15.17
N GLY A 395 -27.91 -15.43 -15.38
CA GLY A 395 -27.47 -16.23 -16.51
C GLY A 395 -26.08 -16.81 -16.28
N GLU A 396 -25.54 -17.47 -17.29
CA GLU A 396 -24.21 -18.07 -17.22
C GLU A 396 -23.45 -17.97 -18.54
N ILE A 397 -22.13 -18.03 -18.43
CA ILE A 397 -21.20 -18.07 -19.57
C ILE A 397 -20.47 -19.40 -19.53
N LEU A 398 -20.55 -20.11 -20.64
CA LEU A 398 -19.98 -21.45 -20.79
C LEU A 398 -18.83 -21.39 -21.81
N LEU A 399 -17.74 -22.08 -21.49
CA LEU A 399 -16.63 -22.37 -22.39
C LEU A 399 -16.61 -23.87 -22.59
N ASN A 400 -16.83 -24.34 -23.84
CA ASN A 400 -16.98 -25.76 -24.16
C ASN A 400 -18.01 -26.50 -23.27
N ASN A 401 -19.18 -25.87 -23.03
CA ASN A 401 -20.24 -26.35 -22.15
C ASN A 401 -19.86 -26.39 -20.63
N GLN A 402 -18.74 -25.81 -20.23
CA GLN A 402 -18.31 -25.73 -18.86
C GLN A 402 -18.46 -24.28 -18.37
N PRO A 403 -19.09 -24.02 -17.22
CA PRO A 403 -19.22 -22.67 -16.70
C PRO A 403 -17.85 -22.02 -16.48
N LEU A 404 -17.67 -20.75 -16.87
CA LEU A 404 -16.43 -20.00 -16.60
C LEU A 404 -16.08 -19.98 -15.12
N SER A 405 -17.09 -20.00 -14.25
CA SER A 405 -16.92 -20.04 -12.79
C SER A 405 -16.24 -21.32 -12.29
N GLY A 406 -16.32 -22.40 -13.04
CA GLY A 406 -15.68 -23.68 -12.75
C GLY A 406 -14.24 -23.83 -13.26
N LEU A 407 -13.70 -22.83 -13.96
CA LEU A 407 -12.32 -22.87 -14.48
C LEU A 407 -11.35 -22.19 -13.50
N SER A 408 -10.11 -22.70 -13.44
CA SER A 408 -9.02 -22.02 -12.77
C SER A 408 -8.59 -20.77 -13.53
N GLU A 409 -7.98 -19.82 -12.84
CA GLU A 409 -7.47 -18.61 -13.49
C GLU A 409 -6.40 -18.95 -14.53
N ALA A 410 -5.51 -19.89 -14.21
CA ALA A 410 -4.45 -20.33 -15.11
C ALA A 410 -5.01 -20.89 -16.41
N THR A 411 -5.98 -21.82 -16.34
CA THR A 411 -6.66 -22.40 -17.51
C THR A 411 -7.36 -21.31 -18.33
N LEU A 412 -8.11 -20.42 -17.68
CA LEU A 412 -8.80 -19.33 -18.38
C LEU A 412 -7.83 -18.40 -19.12
N ARG A 413 -6.69 -18.03 -18.50
CA ARG A 413 -5.69 -17.18 -19.15
C ARG A 413 -5.00 -17.89 -20.32
N GLN A 414 -4.72 -19.19 -20.22
CA GLN A 414 -4.09 -19.97 -21.31
C GLN A 414 -4.98 -20.12 -22.54
N VAL A 415 -6.30 -20.17 -22.38
CA VAL A 415 -7.22 -20.35 -23.52
C VAL A 415 -7.61 -19.04 -24.20
N MET A 416 -7.18 -17.88 -23.70
CA MET A 416 -7.69 -16.59 -24.12
C MET A 416 -6.58 -15.56 -24.36
N SER A 417 -6.45 -15.07 -25.59
CA SER A 417 -5.63 -13.90 -25.93
C SER A 417 -6.51 -12.65 -26.02
N VAL A 418 -6.08 -11.57 -25.39
CA VAL A 418 -6.84 -10.31 -25.36
C VAL A 418 -6.01 -9.16 -25.92
N VAL A 419 -6.56 -8.46 -26.94
CA VAL A 419 -6.05 -7.16 -27.39
C VAL A 419 -6.96 -6.09 -26.79
N PRO A 420 -6.53 -5.39 -25.72
CA PRO A 420 -7.38 -4.43 -25.03
C PRO A 420 -7.48 -3.10 -25.79
N GLN A 421 -8.55 -2.36 -25.56
CA GLN A 421 -8.74 -1.01 -26.13
C GLN A 421 -7.61 -0.04 -25.72
N ARG A 422 -7.17 -0.10 -24.47
CA ARG A 422 -6.04 0.69 -23.97
C ARG A 422 -4.86 -0.23 -23.67
N VAL A 423 -3.81 -0.10 -24.46
CA VAL A 423 -2.60 -0.89 -24.33
C VAL A 423 -1.67 -0.22 -23.32
N HIS A 424 -1.26 -0.94 -22.29
CA HIS A 424 -0.26 -0.45 -21.34
C HIS A 424 1.15 -0.82 -21.82
N LEU A 425 2.00 0.21 -21.89
CA LEU A 425 3.44 0.07 -22.14
C LEU A 425 4.17 0.12 -20.81
N PHE A 426 4.85 -0.95 -20.47
CA PHE A 426 5.68 -0.97 -19.27
C PHE A 426 7.01 -0.26 -19.54
N SER A 427 7.46 0.56 -18.59
CA SER A 427 8.78 1.19 -18.62
C SER A 427 9.86 0.14 -18.39
N ALA A 428 10.21 -0.56 -19.46
CA ALA A 428 11.08 -1.72 -19.48
C ALA A 428 11.64 -1.92 -20.91
N THR A 429 12.47 -2.93 -21.12
CA THR A 429 12.96 -3.26 -22.45
C THR A 429 11.85 -3.74 -23.38
N LEU A 430 12.04 -3.68 -24.69
CA LEU A 430 11.13 -4.27 -25.67
C LEU A 430 10.95 -5.77 -25.41
N ARG A 431 12.04 -6.47 -25.09
CA ARG A 431 12.04 -7.89 -24.67
C ARG A 431 11.09 -8.12 -23.50
N ASP A 432 11.27 -7.40 -22.39
CA ASP A 432 10.44 -7.59 -21.20
C ASP A 432 8.97 -7.32 -21.47
N ASN A 433 8.68 -6.32 -22.32
CA ASN A 433 7.31 -6.02 -22.75
C ASN A 433 6.66 -7.14 -23.56
N LEU A 434 7.44 -7.93 -24.32
CA LEU A 434 6.95 -9.08 -25.08
C LEU A 434 6.87 -10.37 -24.24
N LEU A 435 7.86 -10.60 -23.36
CA LEU A 435 7.91 -11.76 -22.49
C LEU A 435 6.74 -11.82 -21.47
N LEU A 436 6.01 -10.73 -21.28
CA LEU A 436 4.75 -10.74 -20.51
C LEU A 436 3.73 -11.73 -21.08
N ALA A 437 3.72 -11.92 -22.40
CA ALA A 437 2.78 -12.80 -23.06
C ALA A 437 3.32 -14.23 -23.25
N ALA A 438 4.63 -14.39 -23.36
CA ALA A 438 5.31 -15.67 -23.57
C ALA A 438 6.66 -15.67 -22.84
N PRO A 439 6.70 -15.98 -21.54
CA PRO A 439 7.92 -15.91 -20.72
C PRO A 439 9.07 -16.78 -21.22
N GLU A 440 8.78 -17.88 -21.92
CA GLU A 440 9.74 -18.85 -22.43
C GLU A 440 10.15 -18.61 -23.91
N ALA A 441 9.66 -17.53 -24.54
CA ALA A 441 9.96 -17.26 -25.94
C ALA A 441 11.43 -16.84 -26.13
N ASP A 442 12.08 -17.42 -27.13
CA ASP A 442 13.45 -17.04 -27.50
C ASP A 442 13.49 -15.75 -28.35
N ASP A 443 14.66 -15.18 -28.49
CA ASP A 443 14.88 -13.94 -29.24
C ASP A 443 14.51 -14.05 -30.72
N ALA A 444 14.68 -15.22 -31.30
CA ALA A 444 14.32 -15.47 -32.69
C ALA A 444 12.80 -15.41 -32.88
N HIS A 445 12.05 -16.03 -31.98
CA HIS A 445 10.57 -16.00 -31.99
C HIS A 445 10.03 -14.59 -31.73
N LEU A 446 10.62 -13.85 -30.76
CA LEU A 446 10.26 -12.46 -30.49
C LEU A 446 10.49 -11.56 -31.70
N SER A 447 11.67 -11.67 -32.35
CA SER A 447 12.02 -10.88 -33.54
C SER A 447 11.13 -11.19 -34.74
N ALA A 448 10.88 -12.48 -35.02
CA ALA A 448 9.99 -12.90 -36.09
C ALA A 448 8.55 -12.41 -35.88
N THR A 449 8.09 -12.37 -34.62
CA THR A 449 6.76 -11.83 -34.30
C THR A 449 6.69 -10.32 -34.52
N LEU A 450 7.74 -9.57 -34.15
CA LEU A 450 7.82 -8.13 -34.42
C LEU A 450 7.83 -7.82 -35.90
N GLU A 451 8.52 -8.61 -36.72
CA GLU A 451 8.51 -8.49 -38.18
C GLU A 451 7.11 -8.74 -38.75
N LYS A 452 6.42 -9.79 -38.29
CA LYS A 452 5.04 -10.10 -38.72
C LYS A 452 4.08 -8.94 -38.46
N VAL A 453 4.22 -8.24 -37.34
CA VAL A 453 3.35 -7.10 -37.01
C VAL A 453 3.85 -5.76 -37.57
N GLY A 454 4.95 -5.74 -38.35
CA GLY A 454 5.52 -4.54 -38.97
C GLY A 454 6.16 -3.59 -37.94
N LEU A 455 6.82 -4.14 -36.91
CA LEU A 455 7.57 -3.41 -35.89
C LEU A 455 9.09 -3.62 -36.00
N GLU A 456 9.58 -4.04 -37.17
CA GLU A 456 11.02 -4.27 -37.44
C GLU A 456 11.89 -3.04 -37.17
N LYS A 457 11.33 -1.82 -37.29
CA LYS A 457 12.06 -0.59 -36.95
C LYS A 457 12.48 -0.51 -35.47
N LEU A 458 11.72 -1.12 -34.56
CA LEU A 458 12.10 -1.18 -33.15
C LEU A 458 13.33 -2.03 -32.93
N LEU A 459 13.54 -3.06 -33.76
CA LEU A 459 14.74 -3.90 -33.72
C LEU A 459 15.98 -3.15 -34.23
N GLN A 460 15.81 -2.24 -35.21
CA GLN A 460 16.90 -1.44 -35.76
C GLN A 460 17.36 -0.34 -34.79
N ASP A 461 16.43 0.25 -34.02
CA ASP A 461 16.68 1.42 -33.16
C ASP A 461 17.23 1.09 -31.75
N GLY A 462 17.45 -0.16 -31.41
CA GLY A 462 17.93 -0.55 -30.07
C GLY A 462 17.81 -2.04 -29.79
N GLY A 463 17.29 -2.77 -30.76
CA GLY A 463 17.06 -4.21 -30.62
C GLY A 463 16.04 -4.54 -29.53
N LEU A 464 16.00 -5.80 -29.14
CA LEU A 464 15.15 -6.29 -28.06
C LEU A 464 15.46 -5.66 -26.70
N ASN A 465 16.67 -5.12 -26.50
CA ASN A 465 17.09 -4.46 -25.27
C ASN A 465 16.79 -2.95 -25.25
N GLY A 466 16.20 -2.39 -26.33
CA GLY A 466 15.76 -1.01 -26.38
C GLY A 466 14.76 -0.70 -25.28
N TRP A 467 14.99 0.37 -24.50
CA TRP A 467 14.11 0.79 -23.42
C TRP A 467 12.90 1.53 -23.95
N LEU A 468 11.72 1.16 -23.49
CA LEU A 468 10.42 1.74 -23.86
C LEU A 468 9.76 2.41 -22.66
N GLY A 469 8.86 3.38 -22.92
CA GLY A 469 8.10 4.07 -21.86
C GLY A 469 8.85 5.22 -21.22
N GLU A 470 8.64 5.45 -19.93
CA GLU A 470 9.30 6.55 -19.22
C GLU A 470 10.82 6.38 -19.22
N GLY A 471 11.51 7.44 -19.64
CA GLY A 471 12.97 7.43 -19.79
C GLY A 471 13.52 6.76 -21.06
N GLY A 472 12.64 6.27 -21.95
CA GLY A 472 12.98 5.61 -23.20
C GLY A 472 12.17 6.09 -24.40
N ARG A 473 12.15 5.26 -25.45
CA ARG A 473 11.36 5.54 -26.65
C ARG A 473 9.86 5.46 -26.35
N GLN A 474 9.15 6.51 -26.73
CA GLN A 474 7.69 6.51 -26.76
C GLN A 474 7.20 5.88 -28.07
N LEU A 475 6.17 5.03 -27.97
CA LEU A 475 5.55 4.42 -29.15
C LEU A 475 4.39 5.27 -29.64
N SER A 476 4.25 5.37 -30.96
CA SER A 476 3.04 5.92 -31.60
C SER A 476 1.82 5.04 -31.31
N GLY A 477 0.62 5.58 -31.44
CA GLY A 477 -0.61 4.81 -31.26
C GLY A 477 -0.67 3.54 -32.12
N GLY A 478 -0.18 3.62 -33.37
CA GLY A 478 -0.09 2.48 -34.28
C GLY A 478 0.93 1.43 -33.82
N GLU A 479 2.12 1.84 -33.40
CA GLU A 479 3.14 0.93 -32.86
C GLU A 479 2.66 0.25 -31.57
N LEU A 480 1.97 0.98 -30.70
CA LEU A 480 1.41 0.43 -29.46
C LEU A 480 0.33 -0.62 -29.72
N ARG A 481 -0.53 -0.40 -30.73
CA ARG A 481 -1.53 -1.39 -31.17
C ARG A 481 -0.87 -2.65 -31.76
N ARG A 482 0.13 -2.47 -32.62
CA ARG A 482 0.91 -3.60 -33.17
C ARG A 482 1.64 -4.38 -32.09
N LEU A 483 2.15 -3.71 -31.04
CA LEU A 483 2.74 -4.38 -29.88
C LEU A 483 1.71 -5.24 -29.11
N ALA A 484 0.48 -4.76 -28.95
CA ALA A 484 -0.59 -5.53 -28.33
C ALA A 484 -0.96 -6.77 -29.17
N ILE A 485 -0.98 -6.64 -30.49
CA ILE A 485 -1.21 -7.77 -31.40
C ILE A 485 -0.02 -8.74 -31.33
N ALA A 486 1.23 -8.24 -31.26
CA ALA A 486 2.41 -9.09 -31.07
C ALA A 486 2.31 -9.92 -29.77
N ARG A 487 1.89 -9.29 -28.67
CA ARG A 487 1.64 -10.00 -27.40
C ARG A 487 0.56 -11.09 -27.56
N ALA A 488 -0.54 -10.80 -28.25
CA ALA A 488 -1.59 -11.79 -28.48
C ALA A 488 -1.14 -12.93 -29.38
N LEU A 489 -0.27 -12.66 -30.36
CA LEU A 489 0.37 -13.67 -31.21
C LEU A 489 1.32 -14.59 -30.43
N LEU A 490 2.17 -13.99 -29.59
CA LEU A 490 3.12 -14.71 -28.74
C LEU A 490 2.41 -15.60 -27.73
N HIS A 491 1.27 -15.15 -27.22
CA HIS A 491 0.45 -15.92 -26.28
C HIS A 491 -0.25 -17.11 -26.94
N ASP A 492 -0.59 -16.99 -28.21
CA ASP A 492 -1.11 -18.03 -29.12
C ASP A 492 -2.29 -18.85 -28.58
N ALA A 493 -3.23 -18.22 -27.89
CA ALA A 493 -4.42 -18.87 -27.35
C ALA A 493 -5.49 -19.18 -28.42
N PRO A 494 -6.32 -20.22 -28.22
CA PRO A 494 -7.37 -20.63 -29.18
C PRO A 494 -8.55 -19.64 -29.26
N LEU A 495 -8.80 -18.84 -28.23
CA LEU A 495 -9.80 -17.78 -28.24
C LEU A 495 -9.13 -16.41 -28.28
N MET A 496 -9.52 -15.57 -29.23
CA MET A 496 -9.00 -14.22 -29.36
C MET A 496 -10.11 -13.19 -29.14
N LEU A 497 -9.91 -12.31 -28.15
CA LEU A 497 -10.79 -11.18 -27.84
C LEU A 497 -10.12 -9.89 -28.27
N LEU A 498 -10.77 -9.15 -29.17
CA LEU A 498 -10.24 -7.90 -29.73
C LEU A 498 -11.16 -6.74 -29.35
N ASP A 499 -10.65 -5.78 -28.56
CA ASP A 499 -11.40 -4.57 -28.18
C ASP A 499 -10.92 -3.36 -28.98
N GLU A 500 -11.67 -3.01 -30.01
CA GLU A 500 -11.42 -1.88 -30.91
C GLU A 500 -9.96 -1.82 -31.44
N PRO A 501 -9.47 -2.90 -32.08
CA PRO A 501 -8.04 -3.04 -32.40
C PRO A 501 -7.52 -2.00 -33.39
N THR A 502 -8.38 -1.29 -34.11
CA THR A 502 -8.02 -0.28 -35.11
C THR A 502 -8.43 1.14 -34.73
N GLU A 503 -8.89 1.38 -33.49
CA GLU A 503 -9.30 2.72 -33.05
C GLU A 503 -8.12 3.70 -33.06
N GLY A 504 -8.38 4.92 -33.54
CA GLY A 504 -7.39 6.00 -33.57
C GLY A 504 -6.28 5.85 -34.62
N LEU A 505 -6.39 4.89 -35.54
CA LEU A 505 -5.43 4.67 -36.62
C LEU A 505 -5.85 5.40 -37.89
N ASP A 506 -4.86 5.81 -38.68
CA ASP A 506 -5.06 6.26 -40.06
C ASP A 506 -5.47 5.10 -40.98
N ALA A 507 -6.06 5.41 -42.12
CA ALA A 507 -6.64 4.42 -43.01
C ALA A 507 -5.63 3.40 -43.59
N ALA A 508 -4.37 3.79 -43.77
CA ALA A 508 -3.33 2.89 -44.27
C ALA A 508 -2.90 1.89 -43.21
N THR A 509 -2.62 2.38 -41.99
CA THR A 509 -2.28 1.55 -40.83
C THR A 509 -3.44 0.64 -40.44
N GLU A 510 -4.69 1.13 -40.48
CA GLU A 510 -5.89 0.32 -40.23
C GLU A 510 -5.97 -0.86 -41.21
N SER A 511 -5.79 -0.61 -42.53
CA SER A 511 -5.82 -1.66 -43.53
C SER A 511 -4.75 -2.73 -43.29
N GLN A 512 -3.51 -2.32 -42.96
CA GLN A 512 -2.42 -3.24 -42.65
C GLN A 512 -2.74 -4.13 -41.44
N ILE A 513 -3.28 -3.53 -40.37
CA ILE A 513 -3.65 -4.26 -39.16
C ILE A 513 -4.82 -5.23 -39.43
N LEU A 514 -5.82 -4.85 -40.20
CA LEU A 514 -6.94 -5.72 -40.56
C LEU A 514 -6.46 -6.92 -41.39
N HIS A 515 -5.54 -6.73 -42.33
CA HIS A 515 -4.92 -7.83 -43.07
C HIS A 515 -4.13 -8.78 -42.17
N LEU A 516 -3.29 -8.23 -41.31
CA LEU A 516 -2.55 -9.01 -40.32
C LEU A 516 -3.48 -9.81 -39.40
N LEU A 517 -4.54 -9.19 -38.87
CA LEU A 517 -5.52 -9.86 -38.04
C LEU A 517 -6.22 -10.99 -38.78
N ALA A 518 -6.59 -10.81 -40.06
CA ALA A 518 -7.24 -11.85 -40.88
C ALA A 518 -6.38 -13.10 -40.99
N ASP A 519 -5.05 -12.95 -41.12
CA ASP A 519 -4.13 -14.11 -41.18
C ASP A 519 -3.99 -14.78 -39.80
N VAL A 520 -3.91 -14.01 -38.75
CA VAL A 520 -3.73 -14.51 -37.36
C VAL A 520 -4.98 -15.21 -36.81
N MET A 521 -6.15 -14.75 -37.23
CA MET A 521 -7.44 -15.27 -36.75
C MET A 521 -7.84 -16.60 -37.40
N ARG A 522 -7.19 -17.04 -38.50
CA ARG A 522 -7.66 -18.09 -39.39
C ARG A 522 -8.08 -19.39 -38.71
N ASP A 523 -7.34 -19.83 -37.69
CA ASP A 523 -7.59 -21.11 -37.00
C ASP A 523 -8.10 -20.90 -35.55
N LYS A 524 -8.57 -19.69 -35.22
CA LYS A 524 -8.96 -19.31 -33.84
C LYS A 524 -10.45 -18.93 -33.76
N THR A 525 -11.02 -19.10 -32.61
CA THR A 525 -12.32 -18.50 -32.28
C THR A 525 -12.10 -17.02 -31.97
N VAL A 526 -12.84 -16.13 -32.62
CA VAL A 526 -12.60 -14.69 -32.53
C VAL A 526 -13.86 -13.93 -32.15
N LEU A 527 -13.74 -13.08 -31.17
CA LEU A 527 -14.74 -12.06 -30.84
C LEU A 527 -14.11 -10.68 -30.95
N MET A 528 -14.51 -9.91 -31.95
CA MET A 528 -14.04 -8.55 -32.16
C MET A 528 -15.11 -7.53 -31.84
N VAL A 529 -14.82 -6.65 -30.91
CA VAL A 529 -15.65 -5.47 -30.63
C VAL A 529 -15.13 -4.30 -31.45
N THR A 530 -16.03 -3.65 -32.19
CA THR A 530 -15.68 -2.48 -33.00
C THR A 530 -16.86 -1.53 -33.19
N HIS A 531 -16.59 -0.29 -33.54
CA HIS A 531 -17.57 0.66 -34.03
C HIS A 531 -17.35 0.98 -35.53
N ARG A 532 -16.35 0.34 -36.17
CA ARG A 532 -16.00 0.50 -37.58
C ARG A 532 -16.52 -0.65 -38.42
N LEU A 533 -16.92 -0.36 -39.66
CA LEU A 533 -17.49 -1.36 -40.56
C LEU A 533 -16.45 -2.00 -41.50
N ARG A 534 -15.23 -1.46 -41.57
CA ARG A 534 -14.17 -2.02 -42.43
C ARG A 534 -13.74 -3.41 -41.92
N GLY A 535 -13.56 -4.34 -42.84
CA GLY A 535 -13.11 -5.68 -42.53
C GLY A 535 -14.19 -6.66 -42.03
N LEU A 536 -15.43 -6.19 -41.79
CA LEU A 536 -16.50 -7.04 -41.23
C LEU A 536 -17.10 -8.05 -42.22
N ALA A 537 -16.92 -7.84 -43.50
CA ALA A 537 -17.46 -8.75 -44.54
C ALA A 537 -16.87 -10.19 -44.44
N GLY A 538 -15.70 -10.33 -43.82
CA GLY A 538 -15.05 -11.64 -43.63
C GLY A 538 -15.46 -12.36 -42.34
N PHE A 539 -16.32 -11.76 -41.48
CA PHE A 539 -16.80 -12.40 -40.28
C PHE A 539 -18.00 -13.30 -40.54
N ASN A 540 -18.06 -14.42 -39.85
CA ASN A 540 -19.15 -15.38 -39.97
C ASN A 540 -20.48 -14.74 -39.54
N GLN A 541 -20.42 -13.95 -38.47
CA GLN A 541 -21.59 -13.32 -37.90
C GLN A 541 -21.27 -11.91 -37.38
N ILE A 542 -22.20 -11.01 -37.52
CA ILE A 542 -22.16 -9.66 -36.99
C ILE A 542 -23.34 -9.48 -36.05
N ILE A 543 -23.06 -8.96 -34.86
CA ILE A 543 -24.03 -8.68 -33.82
C ILE A 543 -24.09 -7.17 -33.62
N VAL A 544 -25.28 -6.60 -33.62
CA VAL A 544 -25.50 -5.20 -33.32
C VAL A 544 -26.08 -5.07 -31.92
N MET A 545 -25.37 -4.37 -31.05
CA MET A 545 -25.80 -4.08 -29.67
C MET A 545 -26.29 -2.63 -29.54
N ASP A 546 -27.36 -2.44 -28.78
CA ASP A 546 -27.83 -1.14 -28.33
C ASP A 546 -28.41 -1.27 -26.91
N ASN A 547 -28.08 -0.29 -26.03
CA ASN A 547 -28.58 -0.23 -24.64
C ASN A 547 -28.48 -1.55 -23.86
N GLY A 548 -27.38 -2.28 -24.00
CA GLY A 548 -27.14 -3.52 -23.27
C GLY A 548 -27.81 -4.77 -23.86
N GLN A 549 -28.48 -4.68 -25.00
CA GLN A 549 -29.21 -5.77 -25.64
C GLN A 549 -28.69 -6.04 -27.08
N ILE A 550 -28.86 -7.28 -27.56
CA ILE A 550 -28.63 -7.64 -28.96
C ILE A 550 -29.89 -7.27 -29.74
N ILE A 551 -29.78 -6.34 -30.69
CA ILE A 551 -30.92 -5.88 -31.51
C ILE A 551 -30.95 -6.51 -32.91
N GLU A 552 -29.80 -6.87 -33.47
CA GLU A 552 -29.67 -7.52 -34.77
C GLU A 552 -28.52 -8.52 -34.75
N GLN A 553 -28.71 -9.63 -35.50
CA GLN A 553 -27.73 -10.68 -35.64
C GLN A 553 -27.86 -11.33 -37.01
N GLY A 554 -26.72 -11.62 -37.66
CA GLY A 554 -26.66 -12.26 -38.97
C GLY A 554 -25.35 -12.03 -39.71
N SER A 555 -25.22 -12.56 -40.89
CA SER A 555 -24.10 -12.32 -41.80
C SER A 555 -24.15 -10.87 -42.37
N HIS A 556 -23.04 -10.42 -42.92
CA HIS A 556 -22.95 -9.09 -43.56
C HIS A 556 -24.05 -8.90 -44.61
N ALA A 557 -24.29 -9.93 -45.47
CA ALA A 557 -25.28 -9.88 -46.53
C ALA A 557 -26.73 -9.80 -45.97
N GLU A 558 -27.04 -10.64 -44.97
CA GLU A 558 -28.36 -10.70 -44.35
C GLU A 558 -28.71 -9.38 -43.63
N LEU A 559 -27.76 -8.80 -42.89
CA LEU A 559 -27.98 -7.55 -42.17
C LEU A 559 -28.15 -6.36 -43.14
N LEU A 560 -27.49 -6.37 -44.30
CA LEU A 560 -27.72 -5.38 -45.33
C LEU A 560 -29.10 -5.52 -45.96
N ALA A 561 -29.56 -6.74 -46.20
CA ALA A 561 -30.89 -7.02 -46.77
C ALA A 561 -32.01 -6.64 -45.80
N LYS A 562 -31.81 -6.78 -44.49
CA LYS A 562 -32.78 -6.38 -43.46
C LYS A 562 -33.01 -4.86 -43.35
N GLN A 563 -32.12 -4.05 -43.94
CA GLN A 563 -32.17 -2.57 -43.90
C GLN A 563 -32.37 -1.98 -42.48
N GLY A 564 -31.88 -2.68 -41.46
CA GLY A 564 -32.04 -2.30 -40.08
C GLY A 564 -30.95 -1.34 -39.56
N ARG A 565 -30.57 -1.48 -38.32
CA ARG A 565 -29.58 -0.62 -37.64
C ARG A 565 -28.18 -0.75 -38.27
N TYR A 566 -27.79 -1.98 -38.65
CA TYR A 566 -26.53 -2.24 -39.36
C TYR A 566 -26.45 -1.47 -40.68
N PHE A 567 -27.52 -1.48 -41.47
CA PHE A 567 -27.60 -0.75 -42.72
C PHE A 567 -27.51 0.77 -42.50
N GLN A 568 -28.19 1.29 -41.45
CA GLN A 568 -28.09 2.71 -41.07
C GLN A 568 -26.66 3.10 -40.66
N PHE A 569 -25.91 2.23 -39.97
CA PHE A 569 -24.51 2.51 -39.68
C PHE A 569 -23.68 2.60 -40.97
N LYS A 570 -23.94 1.74 -41.95
CA LYS A 570 -23.23 1.75 -43.23
C LYS A 570 -23.53 3.01 -44.09
N GLN A 571 -24.73 3.53 -44.03
CA GLN A 571 -25.11 4.74 -44.79
C GLN A 571 -24.50 6.03 -44.20
N ARG A 572 -24.09 6.02 -42.95
CA ARG A 572 -23.53 7.20 -42.26
C ARG A 572 -22.02 7.33 -42.38
N LEU A 573 -21.36 6.35 -42.93
CA LEU A 573 -19.93 6.27 -43.20
C LEU A 573 -19.63 6.43 -44.69
#